data_e5bacc2c7013788297b9ea9c24452e42
#
_entry.id   e5bacc2c7013788297b9ea9c24452e42
#
_cell.length_a   1.000
_cell.length_b   1.000
_cell.length_c   1.000
_cell.angle_alpha   90.00
_cell.angle_beta   90.00
_cell.angle_gamma   90.00
#
_symmetry.space_group_name_H-M   'P 1'
#
loop_
_entity.id
_entity.type
_entity.pdbx_description
1 polymer ?
#
loop_
_entity_poly.entity_id
_entity_poly.type
_entity_poly.pdbx_seq_one_letter_code
_entity_poly.pdbx_strand_id
1 'polypeptide(L)'
;MARILDSIDSPDKLKLLTDEELSILAQEIREEIINVTSKTGGHVASSLGAVEIILAVHSLIDSPHDRFLFDVGHQSYAHMLITGRLNEFPTLRQYKGLSGFPKPHSNPHDVHPSGHASDSLSVACGLARARDLRGDNQKIVALIGDASLAGGMAFEALNDIGQAQTPLVIILNDNEMSIARNVGAMAMHLGALRVTSNYRKNRDNMQDFMENFLGPAGKAMVKLGKTAKESLKQFVVPDTMLFEQLGIVCTPPVDGHDIPALKRTIGHALESDVPVLVHVVTKKGAGYGPAEADPSRFHGTGPYDIATGAALKAAPRALTYTQAFTKAFEKEAQLDSSICAISAAMVDGTGLRPFANSHPDRCFDVGIAEGHAVGMASGLALGGRKPVVALYSTFFQRAIDQAIINVALEKLNVVFALDRAGLVGDDGPTHHGMFDMAFLRCVPNMKILAPSNEAELAHALHTALRLDGPVALRYPRGEAAGVPMPDDALMMKPGKSREVREGTQAAILAFGRMVNYAVDAAEILSKQGLSVRVVDMRWVKPLDFEAIAAAAETGVVVTVEDGVRIGGAGEGVAEAIALMGSASKVEVLGLPDSFVAQGKVDQLFADLGIDAKGIAHTVANLLGE
;
A
#
# COMPACT_ATOMS: atom_id res chain seq x y z
N MET A 1 -25.42 -3.95 31.27
CA MET A 1 -25.16 -2.49 31.32
C MET A 1 -25.06 -2.01 29.88
N ALA A 2 -25.41 -0.75 29.58
CA ALA A 2 -25.13 -0.18 28.27
C ALA A 2 -23.59 -0.11 28.08
N ARG A 3 -23.09 -0.36 26.89
CA ARG A 3 -21.66 -0.24 26.57
C ARG A 3 -21.22 1.22 26.68
N ILE A 4 -20.01 1.47 27.18
CA ILE A 4 -19.41 2.82 27.18
C ILE A 4 -19.30 3.34 25.75
N LEU A 5 -18.87 2.49 24.80
CA LEU A 5 -18.71 2.82 23.38
C LEU A 5 -19.98 3.43 22.76
N ASP A 6 -21.16 2.95 23.15
CA ASP A 6 -22.44 3.46 22.61
C ASP A 6 -22.71 4.92 23.00
N SER A 7 -22.02 5.45 24.01
CA SER A 7 -22.10 6.83 24.47
C SER A 7 -21.05 7.76 23.85
N ILE A 8 -20.04 7.21 23.15
CA ILE A 8 -18.92 7.96 22.57
C ILE A 8 -19.27 8.37 21.12
N ASP A 9 -19.69 9.60 20.94
CA ASP A 9 -19.94 10.22 19.63
C ASP A 9 -18.87 11.25 19.22
N SER A 10 -17.99 11.61 20.18
CA SER A 10 -16.88 12.57 20.00
C SER A 10 -15.72 12.20 20.89
N PRO A 11 -14.46 12.46 20.46
CA PRO A 11 -13.28 12.21 21.29
C PRO A 11 -13.25 12.99 22.60
N ASP A 12 -13.93 14.12 22.68
CA ASP A 12 -13.99 14.93 23.92
C ASP A 12 -14.59 14.17 25.11
N LYS A 13 -15.47 13.21 24.83
CA LYS A 13 -16.04 12.35 25.88
C LYS A 13 -15.01 11.46 26.56
N LEU A 14 -13.89 11.13 25.89
CA LEU A 14 -12.81 10.34 26.47
C LEU A 14 -12.11 11.06 27.63
N LYS A 15 -12.08 12.39 27.59
CA LYS A 15 -11.47 13.22 28.64
C LYS A 15 -12.22 13.14 29.98
N LEU A 16 -13.46 12.67 29.94
CA LEU A 16 -14.34 12.52 31.11
C LEU A 16 -14.25 11.14 31.75
N LEU A 17 -13.62 10.17 31.08
CA LEU A 17 -13.51 8.79 31.54
C LEU A 17 -12.30 8.59 32.45
N THR A 18 -12.48 7.75 33.47
CA THR A 18 -11.37 7.25 34.28
C THR A 18 -10.51 6.27 33.48
N ASP A 19 -9.31 5.96 33.97
CA ASP A 19 -8.41 5.01 33.31
C ASP A 19 -9.01 3.58 33.30
N GLU A 20 -9.80 3.23 34.31
CA GLU A 20 -10.56 1.97 34.36
C GLU A 20 -11.66 1.94 33.29
N GLU A 21 -12.42 3.01 33.13
CA GLU A 21 -13.44 3.13 32.09
C GLU A 21 -12.83 3.12 30.68
N LEU A 22 -11.67 3.76 30.47
CA LEU A 22 -10.92 3.69 29.23
C LEU A 22 -10.44 2.25 28.92
N SER A 23 -10.08 1.49 29.94
CA SER A 23 -9.70 0.08 29.77
C SER A 23 -10.89 -0.81 29.39
N ILE A 24 -12.08 -0.55 29.93
CA ILE A 24 -13.32 -1.20 29.53
C ILE A 24 -13.68 -0.83 28.09
N LEU A 25 -13.60 0.45 27.74
CA LEU A 25 -13.85 0.97 26.40
C LEU A 25 -12.89 0.34 25.37
N ALA A 26 -11.62 0.14 25.73
CA ALA A 26 -10.65 -0.53 24.86
C ALA A 26 -11.09 -1.97 24.51
N GLN A 27 -11.63 -2.69 25.48
CA GLN A 27 -12.17 -4.03 25.24
C GLN A 27 -13.43 -4.00 24.35
N GLU A 28 -14.36 -3.10 24.61
CA GLU A 28 -15.58 -2.92 23.78
C GLU A 28 -15.26 -2.56 22.33
N ILE A 29 -14.24 -1.71 22.11
CA ILE A 29 -13.72 -1.34 20.78
C ILE A 29 -13.15 -2.58 20.07
N ARG A 30 -12.37 -3.42 20.75
CA ARG A 30 -11.85 -4.66 20.19
C ARG A 30 -12.96 -5.61 19.76
N GLU A 31 -13.96 -5.80 20.61
CA GLU A 31 -15.12 -6.63 20.30
C GLU A 31 -15.88 -6.13 19.07
N GLU A 32 -16.06 -4.81 18.96
CA GLU A 32 -16.72 -4.20 17.80
C GLU A 32 -15.88 -4.38 16.51
N ILE A 33 -14.56 -4.15 16.57
CA ILE A 33 -13.66 -4.37 15.45
C ILE A 33 -13.72 -5.83 14.98
N ILE A 34 -13.62 -6.81 15.90
CA ILE A 34 -13.68 -8.23 15.58
C ILE A 34 -15.04 -8.60 14.97
N ASN A 35 -16.14 -8.13 15.55
CA ASN A 35 -17.50 -8.42 15.09
C ASN A 35 -17.72 -7.89 13.66
N VAL A 36 -17.35 -6.65 13.37
CA VAL A 36 -17.56 -6.05 12.04
C VAL A 36 -16.61 -6.68 11.02
N THR A 37 -15.32 -6.76 11.33
CA THR A 37 -14.33 -7.28 10.37
C THR A 37 -14.48 -8.79 10.10
N SER A 38 -15.11 -9.54 10.99
CA SER A 38 -15.47 -10.95 10.72
C SER A 38 -16.42 -11.08 9.52
N LYS A 39 -17.22 -10.06 9.23
CA LYS A 39 -18.21 -10.01 8.13
C LYS A 39 -17.70 -9.28 6.90
N THR A 40 -16.96 -8.17 7.10
CA THR A 40 -16.51 -7.29 6.01
C THR A 40 -15.08 -7.58 5.57
N GLY A 41 -14.29 -8.25 6.41
CA GLY A 41 -12.83 -8.26 6.31
C GLY A 41 -12.24 -6.94 6.80
N GLY A 42 -10.92 -6.84 6.86
CA GLY A 42 -10.24 -5.62 7.25
C GLY A 42 -8.83 -5.82 7.82
N HIS A 43 -8.27 -4.73 8.35
CA HIS A 43 -6.95 -4.71 8.99
C HIS A 43 -7.10 -4.97 10.49
N VAL A 44 -7.29 -6.24 10.86
CA VAL A 44 -7.66 -6.66 12.23
C VAL A 44 -6.49 -6.51 13.18
N ALA A 45 -5.39 -7.22 12.91
CA ALA A 45 -4.27 -7.31 13.86
C ALA A 45 -3.62 -5.96 14.16
N SER A 46 -3.48 -5.10 13.15
CA SER A 46 -2.90 -3.75 13.31
C SER A 46 -3.80 -2.84 14.13
N SER A 47 -5.12 -2.88 13.88
CA SER A 47 -6.09 -2.06 14.61
C SER A 47 -6.24 -2.50 16.07
N LEU A 48 -6.26 -3.81 16.35
CA LEU A 48 -6.34 -4.33 17.72
C LEU A 48 -5.12 -3.96 18.57
N GLY A 49 -3.93 -3.92 17.95
CA GLY A 49 -2.69 -3.57 18.64
C GLY A 49 -2.55 -2.09 19.01
N ALA A 50 -3.33 -1.19 18.39
CA ALA A 50 -3.19 0.26 18.56
C ALA A 50 -4.30 0.90 19.41
N VAL A 51 -5.24 0.13 19.96
CA VAL A 51 -6.45 0.66 20.63
C VAL A 51 -6.10 1.59 21.78
N GLU A 52 -5.26 1.16 22.73
CA GLU A 52 -4.90 1.95 23.89
C GLU A 52 -4.08 3.20 23.54
N ILE A 53 -3.21 3.11 22.52
CA ILE A 53 -2.46 4.29 22.03
C ILE A 53 -3.44 5.35 21.55
N ILE A 54 -4.45 4.95 20.74
CA ILE A 54 -5.44 5.86 20.16
C ILE A 54 -6.30 6.49 21.26
N LEU A 55 -6.74 5.69 22.25
CA LEU A 55 -7.50 6.20 23.39
C LEU A 55 -6.68 7.17 24.23
N ALA A 56 -5.42 6.83 24.54
CA ALA A 56 -4.53 7.68 25.31
C ALA A 56 -4.28 9.03 24.60
N VAL A 57 -3.98 9.03 23.31
CA VAL A 57 -3.79 10.26 22.54
C VAL A 57 -5.04 11.13 22.56
N HIS A 58 -6.20 10.58 22.19
CA HIS A 58 -7.45 11.34 22.14
C HIS A 58 -7.96 11.82 23.50
N SER A 59 -7.56 11.18 24.59
CA SER A 59 -7.84 11.68 25.95
C SER A 59 -7.00 12.89 26.36
N LEU A 60 -5.93 13.20 25.61
CA LEU A 60 -4.96 14.27 25.92
C LEU A 60 -5.02 15.45 24.96
N ILE A 61 -5.46 15.23 23.71
CA ILE A 61 -5.48 16.27 22.68
C ILE A 61 -6.89 16.82 22.47
N ASP A 62 -6.98 17.96 21.80
CA ASP A 62 -8.23 18.65 21.45
C ASP A 62 -8.53 18.47 19.95
N SER A 63 -8.94 17.25 19.56
CA SER A 63 -9.25 16.92 18.18
C SER A 63 -10.65 17.45 17.79
N PRO A 64 -10.86 18.13 16.63
CA PRO A 64 -9.96 18.19 15.48
C PRO A 64 -9.01 19.38 15.43
N HIS A 65 -8.97 20.26 16.46
CA HIS A 65 -8.01 21.37 16.50
C HIS A 65 -6.58 20.83 16.48
N ASP A 66 -6.24 19.99 17.45
CA ASP A 66 -5.00 19.24 17.43
C ASP A 66 -5.02 18.14 16.37
N ARG A 67 -3.87 17.73 15.87
CA ARG A 67 -3.77 16.84 14.72
C ARG A 67 -3.14 15.50 15.11
N PHE A 68 -3.87 14.42 14.87
CA PHE A 68 -3.38 13.06 15.04
C PHE A 68 -3.32 12.35 13.68
N LEU A 69 -2.10 12.05 13.22
CA LEU A 69 -1.82 11.41 11.94
C LEU A 69 -1.51 9.93 12.14
N PHE A 70 -1.92 9.14 11.16
CA PHE A 70 -1.64 7.70 11.10
C PHE A 70 -0.76 7.41 9.88
N ASP A 71 0.41 6.80 10.10
CA ASP A 71 1.19 6.23 8.99
C ASP A 71 0.48 4.98 8.46
N VAL A 72 0.37 4.80 7.15
CA VAL A 72 -0.47 3.79 6.50
C VAL A 72 -1.97 3.93 6.81
N GLY A 73 -2.35 4.16 8.05
CA GLY A 73 -3.75 4.33 8.47
C GLY A 73 -4.55 3.03 8.65
N HIS A 74 -3.95 1.88 8.45
CA HIS A 74 -4.59 0.57 8.61
C HIS A 74 -4.85 0.17 10.08
N GLN A 75 -4.35 0.95 11.05
CA GLN A 75 -4.55 0.81 12.50
C GLN A 75 -5.62 1.76 13.05
N SER A 76 -6.35 2.49 12.20
CA SER A 76 -7.21 3.61 12.60
C SER A 76 -8.64 3.23 13.02
N TYR A 77 -9.01 1.95 13.13
CA TYR A 77 -10.40 1.56 13.38
C TYR A 77 -10.93 2.06 14.74
N ALA A 78 -10.10 2.02 15.79
CA ALA A 78 -10.47 2.62 17.08
C ALA A 78 -10.73 4.13 16.95
N HIS A 79 -9.89 4.85 16.20
CA HIS A 79 -10.10 6.25 15.89
C HIS A 79 -11.43 6.50 15.18
N MET A 80 -11.79 5.65 14.20
CA MET A 80 -13.08 5.78 13.53
C MET A 80 -14.27 5.62 14.48
N LEU A 81 -14.19 4.64 15.39
CA LEU A 81 -15.27 4.36 16.36
C LEU A 81 -15.48 5.50 17.33
N ILE A 82 -14.42 6.13 17.83
CA ILE A 82 -14.51 7.22 18.83
C ILE A 82 -14.73 8.61 18.21
N THR A 83 -14.67 8.75 16.90
CA THR A 83 -14.89 10.01 16.17
C THR A 83 -16.24 10.03 15.43
N GLY A 84 -17.26 9.41 16.03
CA GLY A 84 -18.66 9.50 15.60
C GLY A 84 -19.08 8.56 14.47
N ARG A 85 -18.26 7.57 14.08
CA ARG A 85 -18.56 6.67 12.95
C ARG A 85 -19.02 5.27 13.38
N LEU A 86 -19.41 5.07 14.64
CA LEU A 86 -19.88 3.77 15.15
C LEU A 86 -21.04 3.21 14.31
N ASN A 87 -22.02 4.05 13.97
CA ASN A 87 -23.19 3.63 13.19
C ASN A 87 -22.87 3.26 11.73
N GLU A 88 -21.80 3.83 11.16
CA GLU A 88 -21.34 3.55 9.80
C GLU A 88 -20.37 2.36 9.76
N PHE A 89 -19.75 2.04 10.90
CA PHE A 89 -18.69 1.04 10.99
C PHE A 89 -19.06 -0.35 10.46
N PRO A 90 -20.33 -0.84 10.55
CA PRO A 90 -20.75 -2.08 9.89
C PRO A 90 -20.61 -2.09 8.36
N THR A 91 -20.45 -0.92 7.71
CA THR A 91 -20.25 -0.79 6.26
C THR A 91 -18.77 -0.69 5.87
N LEU A 92 -17.85 -0.95 6.80
CA LEU A 92 -16.41 -0.83 6.61
C LEU A 92 -15.93 -1.57 5.36
N ARG A 93 -15.18 -0.86 4.48
CA ARG A 93 -14.60 -1.37 3.22
C ARG A 93 -15.61 -1.85 2.18
N GLN A 94 -16.90 -1.59 2.38
CA GLN A 94 -17.93 -1.94 1.42
C GLN A 94 -18.15 -0.83 0.40
N TYR A 95 -18.77 -1.20 -0.72
CA TYR A 95 -19.18 -0.25 -1.76
C TYR A 95 -20.11 0.81 -1.19
N LYS A 96 -19.77 2.09 -1.41
CA LYS A 96 -20.47 3.27 -0.83
C LYS A 96 -20.52 3.31 0.70
N GLY A 97 -19.78 2.46 1.36
CA GLY A 97 -19.65 2.43 2.81
C GLY A 97 -18.42 3.16 3.34
N LEU A 98 -18.13 2.92 4.64
CA LEU A 98 -16.99 3.51 5.31
C LEU A 98 -15.67 2.98 4.73
N SER A 99 -14.73 3.89 4.47
CA SER A 99 -13.37 3.54 4.03
C SER A 99 -12.61 2.74 5.10
N GLY A 100 -11.71 1.86 4.69
CA GLY A 100 -10.77 1.19 5.58
C GLY A 100 -9.58 2.07 6.03
N PHE A 101 -9.51 3.31 5.56
CA PHE A 101 -8.45 4.28 5.84
C PHE A 101 -9.04 5.66 6.15
N PRO A 102 -8.33 6.53 6.89
CA PRO A 102 -8.74 7.91 7.14
C PRO A 102 -9.01 8.68 5.85
N LYS A 103 -10.06 9.52 5.86
CA LYS A 103 -10.45 10.38 4.73
C LYS A 103 -10.74 11.81 5.22
N PRO A 104 -9.78 12.75 5.09
CA PRO A 104 -9.92 14.13 5.57
C PRO A 104 -11.16 14.87 5.07
N HIS A 105 -11.59 14.58 3.84
CA HIS A 105 -12.81 15.20 3.27
C HIS A 105 -14.13 14.65 3.85
N SER A 106 -14.08 13.50 4.52
CA SER A 106 -15.26 12.83 5.05
C SER A 106 -15.44 13.03 6.56
N ASN A 107 -14.35 13.28 7.29
CA ASN A 107 -14.40 13.47 8.73
C ASN A 107 -13.32 14.48 9.18
N PRO A 108 -13.67 15.50 9.99
CA PRO A 108 -12.73 16.55 10.40
C PRO A 108 -11.59 16.05 11.31
N HIS A 109 -11.75 14.89 11.94
CA HIS A 109 -10.73 14.26 12.77
C HIS A 109 -9.68 13.50 11.95
N ASP A 110 -9.99 13.16 10.70
CA ASP A 110 -9.04 12.54 9.77
C ASP A 110 -8.13 13.62 9.19
N VAL A 111 -6.83 13.54 9.43
CA VAL A 111 -5.88 14.61 9.06
C VAL A 111 -5.23 14.38 7.71
N HIS A 112 -4.94 13.12 7.40
CA HIS A 112 -4.12 12.73 6.27
C HIS A 112 -4.70 11.48 5.61
N PRO A 113 -4.96 11.50 4.28
CA PRO A 113 -5.29 10.27 3.56
C PRO A 113 -4.03 9.41 3.50
N SER A 114 -4.16 8.17 3.96
CA SER A 114 -3.02 7.27 4.03
C SER A 114 -3.28 6.00 3.21
N GLY A 115 -2.45 5.00 3.35
CA GLY A 115 -2.48 3.74 2.62
C GLY A 115 -1.07 3.30 2.23
N HIS A 116 -0.16 4.27 2.03
CA HIS A 116 1.26 4.05 1.79
C HIS A 116 2.05 4.37 3.06
N ALA A 117 3.11 3.60 3.33
CA ALA A 117 3.93 3.76 4.52
C ALA A 117 4.92 4.93 4.43
N SER A 118 5.41 5.40 5.57
CA SER A 118 6.58 6.29 5.73
C SER A 118 6.38 7.77 5.38
N ASP A 119 5.17 8.23 5.04
CA ASP A 119 4.90 9.63 4.64
C ASP A 119 4.35 10.50 5.77
N SER A 120 3.83 9.90 6.83
CA SER A 120 3.16 10.61 7.92
C SER A 120 4.04 11.65 8.61
N LEU A 121 5.33 11.38 8.80
CA LEU A 121 6.27 12.30 9.44
C LEU A 121 6.53 13.54 8.60
N SER A 122 6.59 13.42 7.27
CA SER A 122 6.72 14.56 6.36
C SER A 122 5.50 15.47 6.45
N VAL A 123 4.30 14.88 6.47
CA VAL A 123 3.04 15.63 6.62
C VAL A 123 2.95 16.29 8.01
N ALA A 124 3.30 15.56 9.07
CA ALA A 124 3.34 16.09 10.45
C ALA A 124 4.31 17.28 10.58
N CYS A 125 5.50 17.17 9.98
CA CYS A 125 6.48 18.26 9.93
C CYS A 125 5.89 19.51 9.23
N GLY A 126 5.25 19.33 8.07
CA GLY A 126 4.59 20.42 7.35
C GLY A 126 3.49 21.09 8.17
N LEU A 127 2.65 20.30 8.87
CA LEU A 127 1.61 20.83 9.75
C LEU A 127 2.19 21.59 10.95
N ALA A 128 3.25 21.07 11.57
CA ALA A 128 3.91 21.73 12.69
C ALA A 128 4.52 23.09 12.27
N ARG A 129 5.17 23.14 11.12
CA ARG A 129 5.69 24.41 10.56
C ARG A 129 4.58 25.39 10.19
N ALA A 130 3.47 24.90 9.63
CA ALA A 130 2.31 25.75 9.34
C ALA A 130 1.69 26.32 10.64
N ARG A 131 1.64 25.53 11.73
CA ARG A 131 1.28 25.99 13.07
C ARG A 131 2.21 27.11 13.54
N ASP A 132 3.53 26.89 13.46
CA ASP A 132 4.54 27.85 13.93
C ASP A 132 4.46 29.18 13.15
N LEU A 133 4.27 29.10 11.82
CA LEU A 133 4.08 30.28 10.96
C LEU A 133 2.82 31.07 11.30
N ARG A 134 1.76 30.42 11.81
CA ARG A 134 0.53 31.11 12.28
C ARG A 134 0.63 31.62 13.70
N GLY A 135 1.67 31.22 14.46
CA GLY A 135 1.76 31.50 15.89
C GLY A 135 0.69 30.76 16.72
N ASP A 136 0.26 29.60 16.24
CA ASP A 136 -0.76 28.76 16.87
C ASP A 136 -0.12 27.78 17.88
N ASN A 137 -0.91 27.21 18.78
CA ASN A 137 -0.48 26.25 19.81
C ASN A 137 -0.92 24.81 19.56
N GLN A 138 -1.41 24.52 18.36
CA GLN A 138 -1.93 23.23 17.92
C GLN A 138 -0.92 22.10 18.18
N LYS A 139 -1.36 21.01 18.81
CA LYS A 139 -0.54 19.82 19.01
C LYS A 139 -0.53 18.96 17.74
N ILE A 140 0.64 18.45 17.39
CA ILE A 140 0.81 17.55 16.24
C ILE A 140 1.38 16.23 16.73
N VAL A 141 0.63 15.14 16.52
CA VAL A 141 1.00 13.76 16.89
C VAL A 141 0.99 12.89 15.66
N ALA A 142 2.04 12.12 15.40
CA ALA A 142 2.11 11.14 14.33
C ALA A 142 2.36 9.74 14.89
N LEU A 143 1.50 8.79 14.55
CA LEU A 143 1.66 7.36 14.87
C LEU A 143 2.27 6.64 13.68
N ILE A 144 3.48 6.12 13.86
CA ILE A 144 4.23 5.40 12.83
C ILE A 144 4.64 4.02 13.34
N GLY A 145 4.53 3.00 12.48
CA GLY A 145 5.02 1.65 12.79
C GLY A 145 6.53 1.51 12.59
N ASP A 146 7.13 0.56 13.29
CA ASP A 146 8.55 0.23 13.24
C ASP A 146 9.06 -0.10 11.83
N ALA A 147 8.28 -0.84 11.04
CA ALA A 147 8.60 -1.13 9.63
C ALA A 147 8.54 0.12 8.75
N SER A 148 7.54 0.99 8.96
CA SER A 148 7.38 2.23 8.21
C SER A 148 8.49 3.25 8.54
N LEU A 149 8.96 3.25 9.79
CA LEU A 149 10.07 4.11 10.23
C LEU A 149 11.36 3.79 9.49
N ALA A 150 11.56 2.55 9.02
CA ALA A 150 12.72 2.15 8.23
C ALA A 150 12.67 2.65 6.76
N GLY A 151 11.57 3.23 6.31
CA GLY A 151 11.45 3.79 4.96
C GLY A 151 12.22 5.11 4.77
N GLY A 152 12.74 5.33 3.58
CA GLY A 152 13.58 6.50 3.26
C GLY A 152 12.92 7.84 3.59
N MET A 153 11.65 8.05 3.20
CA MET A 153 10.93 9.29 3.51
C MET A 153 10.81 9.58 5.01
N ALA A 154 10.62 8.54 5.84
CA ALA A 154 10.58 8.72 7.29
C ALA A 154 11.95 9.20 7.82
N PHE A 155 13.06 8.67 7.31
CA PHE A 155 14.41 9.13 7.65
C PHE A 155 14.68 10.56 7.18
N GLU A 156 14.26 10.93 5.98
CA GLU A 156 14.36 12.29 5.46
C GLU A 156 13.60 13.27 6.39
N ALA A 157 12.38 12.90 6.80
CA ALA A 157 11.60 13.70 7.73
C ALA A 157 12.24 13.80 9.12
N LEU A 158 12.76 12.69 9.69
CA LEU A 158 13.46 12.70 10.97
C LEU A 158 14.71 13.61 10.94
N ASN A 159 15.48 13.56 9.85
CA ASN A 159 16.65 14.41 9.67
C ASN A 159 16.27 15.92 9.66
N ASP A 160 15.20 16.27 8.98
CA ASP A 160 14.71 17.66 8.90
C ASP A 160 14.07 18.15 10.22
N ILE A 161 13.22 17.32 10.83
CA ILE A 161 12.58 17.60 12.14
C ILE A 161 13.63 17.82 13.22
N GLY A 162 14.64 16.94 13.26
CA GLY A 162 15.70 17.02 14.25
C GLY A 162 16.63 18.21 14.06
N GLN A 163 16.96 18.58 12.81
CA GLN A 163 17.76 19.79 12.53
C GLN A 163 16.99 21.06 12.91
N ALA A 164 15.72 21.15 12.53
CA ALA A 164 14.89 22.33 12.77
C ALA A 164 14.37 22.42 14.19
N GLN A 165 14.51 21.36 15.00
CA GLN A 165 13.95 21.26 16.36
C GLN A 165 12.43 21.58 16.39
N THR A 166 11.71 21.13 15.36
CA THR A 166 10.28 21.37 15.20
C THR A 166 9.49 20.60 16.26
N PRO A 167 8.77 21.25 17.19
CA PRO A 167 8.04 20.57 18.24
C PRO A 167 6.86 19.77 17.69
N LEU A 168 6.93 18.46 17.81
CA LEU A 168 5.85 17.50 17.51
C LEU A 168 6.11 16.18 18.25
N VAL A 169 5.08 15.35 18.38
CA VAL A 169 5.19 14.05 19.03
C VAL A 169 5.13 12.95 17.97
N ILE A 170 6.15 12.11 17.94
CA ILE A 170 6.22 10.90 17.12
C ILE A 170 5.97 9.71 18.05
N ILE A 171 4.90 8.95 17.80
CA ILE A 171 4.65 7.69 18.52
C ILE A 171 5.13 6.57 17.64
N LEU A 172 6.25 5.95 18.03
CA LEU A 172 6.75 4.75 17.37
C LEU A 172 6.04 3.52 17.95
N ASN A 173 5.16 2.93 17.18
CA ASN A 173 4.47 1.69 17.52
C ASN A 173 5.33 0.49 17.09
N ASP A 174 6.04 -0.08 18.04
CA ASP A 174 6.98 -1.18 17.83
C ASP A 174 6.33 -2.52 18.21
N ASN A 175 6.09 -3.38 17.22
CA ASN A 175 5.51 -4.71 17.39
C ASN A 175 6.25 -5.82 16.64
N GLU A 176 7.45 -5.55 16.11
CA GLU A 176 8.34 -6.44 15.34
C GLU A 176 7.81 -6.87 13.97
N MET A 177 6.67 -6.34 13.56
CA MET A 177 5.97 -6.88 12.40
C MET A 177 5.45 -5.77 11.46
N SER A 178 5.77 -5.92 10.18
CA SER A 178 4.99 -5.35 9.09
C SER A 178 3.86 -6.31 8.68
N ILE A 179 3.79 -6.72 7.43
CA ILE A 179 2.99 -7.88 6.99
C ILE A 179 3.66 -9.19 7.47
N ALA A 180 5.00 -9.24 7.41
CA ALA A 180 5.87 -10.29 7.96
C ALA A 180 6.76 -9.71 9.07
N ARG A 181 7.67 -10.52 9.62
CA ARG A 181 8.70 -10.00 10.53
C ARG A 181 9.55 -8.95 9.83
N ASN A 182 9.85 -7.87 10.54
CA ASN A 182 10.65 -6.78 10.00
C ASN A 182 12.08 -7.26 9.69
N VAL A 183 12.64 -6.71 8.62
CA VAL A 183 14.02 -6.99 8.16
C VAL A 183 14.89 -5.75 8.28
N GLY A 184 16.21 -5.95 8.24
CA GLY A 184 17.19 -4.88 8.21
C GLY A 184 17.72 -4.45 9.58
N ALA A 185 18.74 -3.59 9.55
CA ALA A 185 19.48 -3.16 10.74
C ALA A 185 18.62 -2.36 11.74
N MET A 186 17.64 -1.60 11.24
CA MET A 186 16.72 -0.85 12.10
C MET A 186 15.85 -1.79 12.95
N ALA A 187 15.32 -2.87 12.36
CA ALA A 187 14.55 -3.87 13.11
C ALA A 187 15.41 -4.55 14.18
N MET A 188 16.68 -4.83 13.87
CA MET A 188 17.64 -5.37 14.84
C MET A 188 17.93 -4.37 15.98
N HIS A 189 18.10 -3.09 15.64
CA HIS A 189 18.34 -2.03 16.62
C HIS A 189 17.16 -1.87 17.59
N LEU A 190 15.92 -1.77 17.07
CA LEU A 190 14.72 -1.70 17.90
C LEU A 190 14.53 -2.98 18.74
N GLY A 191 14.87 -4.16 18.18
CA GLY A 191 14.90 -5.42 18.92
C GLY A 191 15.85 -5.40 20.12
N ALA A 192 17.05 -4.84 19.96
CA ALA A 192 18.03 -4.70 21.04
C ALA A 192 17.53 -3.79 22.16
N LEU A 193 16.84 -2.66 21.82
CA LEU A 193 16.22 -1.75 22.79
C LEU A 193 15.23 -2.46 23.72
N ARG A 194 14.45 -3.39 23.19
CA ARG A 194 13.45 -4.17 23.98
C ARG A 194 14.07 -5.18 24.94
N VAL A 195 15.20 -5.77 24.55
CA VAL A 195 15.83 -6.90 25.28
C VAL A 195 16.75 -6.44 26.41
N THR A 196 17.23 -5.19 26.37
CA THR A 196 18.16 -4.69 27.39
C THR A 196 17.56 -4.78 28.79
N SER A 197 18.33 -5.34 29.72
CA SER A 197 17.91 -5.60 31.13
C SER A 197 17.43 -4.38 31.91
N ASN A 198 17.71 -3.18 31.43
CA ASN A 198 17.22 -1.91 31.91
C ASN A 198 15.74 -1.65 31.61
N TYR A 199 15.15 -2.34 30.63
CA TYR A 199 13.73 -2.23 30.29
C TYR A 199 12.80 -2.45 31.50
N ARG A 200 13.11 -3.46 32.33
CA ARG A 200 12.31 -3.76 33.55
C ARG A 200 12.61 -2.84 34.73
N LYS A 201 13.84 -2.31 34.86
CA LYS A 201 14.24 -1.40 35.95
C LYS A 201 13.87 0.06 35.70
N ASN A 202 13.86 0.50 34.45
CA ASN A 202 13.58 1.91 34.10
C ASN A 202 12.08 2.24 34.05
N ARG A 203 11.20 1.24 34.09
CA ARG A 203 9.75 1.46 34.15
C ARG A 203 9.33 2.31 35.36
N ASP A 204 9.99 2.15 36.50
CA ASP A 204 9.67 2.84 37.75
C ASP A 204 10.36 4.23 37.88
N ASN A 205 11.37 4.50 37.02
CA ASN A 205 12.17 5.75 37.03
C ASN A 205 11.86 6.67 35.82
N MET A 206 10.83 6.40 35.04
CA MET A 206 10.52 7.16 33.83
C MET A 206 10.08 8.59 34.11
N GLN A 207 9.38 8.79 35.23
CA GLN A 207 8.96 10.13 35.67
C GLN A 207 10.19 10.99 36.03
N ASP A 208 11.15 10.42 36.75
CA ASP A 208 12.40 11.10 37.12
C ASP A 208 13.27 11.40 35.88
N PHE A 209 13.28 10.50 34.87
CA PHE A 209 13.99 10.72 33.61
C PHE A 209 13.40 11.88 32.80
N MET A 210 12.08 11.93 32.65
CA MET A 210 11.39 12.98 31.89
C MET A 210 11.48 14.33 32.58
N GLU A 211 11.35 14.40 33.91
CA GLU A 211 11.49 15.63 34.69
C GLU A 211 12.92 16.19 34.65
N ASN A 212 13.92 15.33 34.72
CA ASN A 212 15.33 15.73 34.64
C ASN A 212 15.76 16.10 33.21
N PHE A 213 15.19 15.50 32.18
CA PHE A 213 15.59 15.73 30.78
C PHE A 213 14.84 16.91 30.13
N LEU A 214 13.56 17.09 30.41
CA LEU A 214 12.73 18.17 29.86
C LEU A 214 12.57 19.38 30.82
N GLY A 215 13.12 19.30 32.02
CA GLY A 215 13.13 20.43 33.00
C GLY A 215 14.01 21.61 32.54
N PRO A 216 14.08 22.70 33.35
CA PRO A 216 14.81 23.92 33.00
C PRO A 216 16.26 23.69 32.55
N ALA A 217 16.92 22.64 33.08
CA ALA A 217 18.27 22.25 32.71
C ALA A 217 18.34 21.57 31.35
N GLY A 218 17.33 20.77 30.97
CA GLY A 218 17.24 20.16 29.65
C GLY A 218 17.08 21.20 28.52
N LYS A 219 16.28 22.23 28.77
CA LYS A 219 16.13 23.39 27.86
C LYS A 219 17.45 24.15 27.64
N ALA A 220 18.26 24.28 28.69
CA ALA A 220 19.58 24.94 28.61
C ALA A 220 20.61 24.11 27.84
N MET A 221 20.52 22.78 27.89
CA MET A 221 21.48 21.87 27.25
C MET A 221 21.29 21.76 25.74
N VAL A 222 20.07 21.83 25.26
CA VAL A 222 19.78 21.87 23.80
C VAL A 222 20.32 23.16 23.17
N LYS A 223 20.36 24.28 23.92
CA LYS A 223 20.94 25.57 23.50
C LYS A 223 22.47 25.66 23.59
N LEU A 224 23.12 24.86 24.45
CA LEU A 224 24.55 24.93 24.73
C LEU A 224 25.35 23.85 23.95
N GLY A 225 25.32 23.89 22.65
CA GLY A 225 26.02 22.94 21.76
C GLY A 225 27.39 22.45 22.23
N LYS A 226 27.71 21.23 21.86
CA LYS A 226 28.99 20.49 21.87
C LYS A 226 29.72 20.23 23.20
N THR A 227 29.74 21.13 24.15
CA THR A 227 30.57 20.97 25.37
C THR A 227 29.87 20.16 26.47
N ALA A 228 28.54 20.07 26.45
CA ALA A 228 27.76 19.28 27.43
C ALA A 228 27.67 17.78 27.06
N LYS A 229 28.13 17.38 25.86
CA LYS A 229 28.06 16.00 25.36
C LYS A 229 28.83 14.97 26.18
N GLU A 230 29.92 15.36 26.84
CA GLU A 230 30.75 14.41 27.60
C GLU A 230 30.20 14.06 28.98
N SER A 231 29.51 15.00 29.64
CA SER A 231 28.87 14.75 30.94
C SER A 231 27.56 13.97 30.84
N LEU A 232 26.89 13.98 29.66
CA LEU A 232 25.65 13.24 29.39
C LEU A 232 25.87 11.77 29.07
N LYS A 233 27.08 11.37 28.64
CA LYS A 233 27.40 9.97 28.33
C LYS A 233 27.13 8.99 29.47
N GLN A 234 27.00 9.46 30.70
CA GLN A 234 26.69 8.61 31.86
C GLN A 234 25.19 8.41 32.11
N PHE A 235 24.31 9.21 31.47
CA PHE A 235 22.85 9.17 31.65
C PHE A 235 22.05 8.77 30.41
N VAL A 236 22.70 8.72 29.24
CA VAL A 236 22.05 8.31 27.99
C VAL A 236 22.04 6.78 27.91
N VAL A 237 20.89 6.19 27.76
CA VAL A 237 20.77 4.76 27.44
C VAL A 237 21.46 4.56 26.09
N PRO A 238 22.53 3.73 26.00
CA PRO A 238 23.35 3.63 24.80
C PRO A 238 22.57 3.31 23.51
N ASP A 239 21.39 2.76 23.68
CA ASP A 239 20.58 2.18 22.62
C ASP A 239 19.62 3.20 21.93
N THR A 240 19.34 4.38 22.52
CA THR A 240 18.53 5.45 21.90
C THR A 240 19.36 6.43 21.05
N MET A 241 20.68 6.24 21.01
CA MET A 241 21.65 7.17 20.39
C MET A 241 21.29 7.58 18.94
N LEU A 242 20.62 6.75 18.16
CA LEU A 242 20.32 7.05 16.76
C LEU A 242 19.42 8.29 16.64
N PHE A 243 18.29 8.31 17.33
CA PHE A 243 17.33 9.43 17.28
C PHE A 243 17.87 10.68 17.97
N GLU A 244 18.57 10.49 19.08
CA GLU A 244 19.20 11.60 19.83
C GLU A 244 20.33 12.25 19.02
N GLN A 245 21.09 11.50 18.25
CA GLN A 245 22.09 12.06 17.33
C GLN A 245 21.46 12.85 16.20
N LEU A 246 20.22 12.52 15.79
CA LEU A 246 19.43 13.33 14.87
C LEU A 246 18.82 14.56 15.54
N GLY A 247 18.92 14.71 16.88
CA GLY A 247 18.34 15.83 17.61
C GLY A 247 16.90 15.62 18.09
N ILE A 248 16.41 14.38 18.10
CA ILE A 248 15.06 14.01 18.54
C ILE A 248 15.17 13.34 19.91
N VAL A 249 14.45 13.84 20.90
CA VAL A 249 14.38 13.23 22.23
C VAL A 249 13.62 11.91 22.13
N CYS A 250 14.22 10.81 22.61
CA CYS A 250 13.60 9.49 22.58
C CYS A 250 13.26 9.01 23.99
N THR A 251 12.02 8.58 24.23
CA THR A 251 11.67 7.99 25.52
C THR A 251 12.13 6.55 25.64
N PRO A 252 12.34 6.03 26.86
CA PRO A 252 12.40 4.59 27.07
C PRO A 252 11.13 3.91 26.55
N PRO A 253 11.21 2.61 26.15
CA PRO A 253 10.04 1.87 25.70
C PRO A 253 8.92 1.82 26.75
N VAL A 254 7.70 2.14 26.33
CA VAL A 254 6.47 2.11 27.13
C VAL A 254 5.61 0.94 26.72
N ASP A 255 4.95 0.30 27.68
CA ASP A 255 3.93 -0.71 27.39
C ASP A 255 2.73 -0.06 26.70
N GLY A 256 2.48 -0.44 25.45
CA GLY A 256 1.41 0.12 24.63
C GLY A 256 0.00 -0.34 25.02
N HIS A 257 -0.11 -1.22 26.03
CA HIS A 257 -1.39 -1.67 26.58
C HIS A 257 -1.65 -1.14 28.00
N ASP A 258 -0.75 -0.29 28.54
CA ASP A 258 -0.90 0.42 29.82
C ASP A 258 -1.35 1.87 29.57
N ILE A 259 -2.67 2.12 29.60
CA ILE A 259 -3.26 3.45 29.34
C ILE A 259 -2.70 4.52 30.30
N PRO A 260 -2.62 4.31 31.63
CA PRO A 260 -1.99 5.27 32.54
C PRO A 260 -0.55 5.62 32.19
N ALA A 261 0.27 4.64 31.81
CA ALA A 261 1.66 4.88 31.40
C ALA A 261 1.74 5.66 30.09
N LEU A 262 0.92 5.31 29.11
CA LEU A 262 0.81 6.03 27.84
C LEU A 262 0.40 7.48 28.05
N LYS A 263 -0.65 7.73 28.82
CA LYS A 263 -1.13 9.10 29.12
C LYS A 263 -0.05 9.95 29.79
N ARG A 264 0.67 9.41 30.76
CA ARG A 264 1.78 10.15 31.41
C ARG A 264 2.87 10.49 30.42
N THR A 265 3.35 9.51 29.66
CA THR A 265 4.49 9.71 28.74
C THR A 265 4.13 10.62 27.57
N ILE A 266 2.97 10.39 26.94
CA ILE A 266 2.49 11.22 25.83
C ILE A 266 2.16 12.64 26.33
N GLY A 267 1.56 12.78 27.51
CA GLY A 267 1.27 14.08 28.11
C GLY A 267 2.53 14.94 28.29
N HIS A 268 3.60 14.38 28.85
CA HIS A 268 4.89 15.09 28.96
C HIS A 268 5.49 15.41 27.57
N ALA A 269 5.37 14.51 26.59
CA ALA A 269 5.86 14.75 25.23
C ALA A 269 5.10 15.91 24.55
N LEU A 270 3.80 16.06 24.81
CA LEU A 270 2.97 17.15 24.27
C LEU A 270 3.30 18.53 24.85
N GLU A 271 3.95 18.59 26.02
CA GLU A 271 4.41 19.82 26.66
C GLU A 271 5.82 20.24 26.21
N SER A 272 6.50 19.42 25.42
CA SER A 272 7.88 19.65 24.97
C SER A 272 7.96 20.73 23.89
N ASP A 273 8.99 21.59 23.99
CA ASP A 273 9.34 22.59 22.97
C ASP A 273 10.30 22.03 21.88
N VAL A 274 10.60 20.74 21.94
CA VAL A 274 11.47 20.03 20.97
C VAL A 274 10.78 18.76 20.49
N PRO A 275 11.19 18.19 19.35
CA PRO A 275 10.58 16.94 18.86
C PRO A 275 10.86 15.77 19.81
N VAL A 276 9.80 15.00 20.10
CA VAL A 276 9.87 13.83 20.97
C VAL A 276 9.39 12.58 20.24
N LEU A 277 10.20 11.52 20.29
CA LEU A 277 9.80 10.17 19.87
C LEU A 277 9.45 9.36 21.11
N VAL A 278 8.17 9.00 21.23
CA VAL A 278 7.65 8.10 22.26
C VAL A 278 7.73 6.66 21.72
N HIS A 279 8.63 5.85 22.27
CA HIS A 279 8.78 4.45 21.88
C HIS A 279 7.74 3.60 22.62
N VAL A 280 6.77 3.06 21.89
CA VAL A 280 5.67 2.26 22.44
C VAL A 280 5.76 0.84 21.92
N VAL A 281 5.77 -0.13 22.84
CA VAL A 281 5.82 -1.57 22.50
C VAL A 281 4.41 -2.15 22.60
N THR A 282 3.92 -2.72 21.50
CA THR A 282 2.59 -3.32 21.44
C THR A 282 2.63 -4.77 21.00
N LYS A 283 1.51 -5.46 21.18
CA LYS A 283 1.28 -6.81 20.65
C LYS A 283 0.30 -6.71 19.48
N LYS A 284 0.76 -7.08 18.29
CA LYS A 284 -0.08 -7.10 17.10
C LYS A 284 -1.19 -8.16 17.26
N GLY A 285 -2.46 -7.76 17.05
CA GLY A 285 -3.61 -8.64 17.26
C GLY A 285 -4.09 -8.76 18.72
N ALA A 286 -3.61 -7.91 19.63
CA ALA A 286 -3.88 -7.94 21.05
C ALA A 286 -5.36 -8.14 21.39
N GLY A 287 -5.67 -9.11 22.26
CA GLY A 287 -7.01 -9.44 22.72
C GLY A 287 -7.81 -10.35 21.79
N TYR A 288 -7.22 -10.84 20.68
CA TYR A 288 -7.86 -11.82 19.80
C TYR A 288 -6.90 -12.97 19.46
N GLY A 289 -7.09 -14.12 20.12
CA GLY A 289 -6.19 -15.27 20.03
C GLY A 289 -5.78 -15.68 18.60
N PRO A 290 -6.72 -15.82 17.64
CA PRO A 290 -6.36 -16.13 16.26
C PRO A 290 -5.45 -15.09 15.59
N ALA A 291 -5.65 -13.78 15.87
CA ALA A 291 -4.82 -12.71 15.31
C ALA A 291 -3.45 -12.60 16.00
N GLU A 292 -3.36 -12.93 17.27
CA GLU A 292 -2.09 -13.02 17.99
C GLU A 292 -1.24 -14.21 17.52
N ALA A 293 -1.89 -15.34 17.18
CA ALA A 293 -1.22 -16.53 16.68
C ALA A 293 -0.71 -16.38 15.24
N ASP A 294 -1.45 -15.66 14.38
CA ASP A 294 -1.07 -15.40 12.99
C ASP A 294 -1.36 -13.94 12.59
N PRO A 295 -0.56 -12.98 13.08
CA PRO A 295 -0.77 -11.56 12.80
C PRO A 295 -0.55 -11.20 11.32
N SER A 296 0.20 -12.00 10.57
CA SER A 296 0.41 -11.81 9.13
C SER A 296 -0.88 -12.02 8.35
N ARG A 297 -1.60 -13.08 8.63
CA ARG A 297 -2.89 -13.39 8.02
C ARG A 297 -3.93 -12.32 8.35
N PHE A 298 -3.94 -11.84 9.60
CA PHE A 298 -4.87 -10.82 10.08
C PHE A 298 -4.38 -9.38 9.84
N HIS A 299 -3.27 -9.20 9.12
CA HIS A 299 -2.86 -7.86 8.67
C HIS A 299 -3.87 -7.27 7.68
N GLY A 300 -4.37 -8.09 6.73
CA GLY A 300 -5.45 -7.71 5.80
C GLY A 300 -6.23 -8.96 5.39
N THR A 301 -7.34 -9.23 6.09
CA THR A 301 -8.13 -10.45 5.89
C THR A 301 -9.48 -10.19 5.25
N GLY A 302 -10.02 -11.20 4.53
CA GLY A 302 -11.44 -11.27 4.18
C GLY A 302 -12.31 -11.70 5.37
N PRO A 303 -13.62 -11.94 5.17
CA PRO A 303 -14.51 -12.46 6.19
C PRO A 303 -14.01 -13.75 6.82
N TYR A 304 -14.22 -13.91 8.14
CA TYR A 304 -13.70 -15.04 8.91
C TYR A 304 -14.66 -15.46 10.04
N ASP A 305 -14.53 -16.70 10.50
CA ASP A 305 -15.22 -17.20 11.70
C ASP A 305 -14.50 -16.68 12.96
N ILE A 306 -15.23 -16.04 13.86
CA ILE A 306 -14.65 -15.39 15.04
C ILE A 306 -13.98 -16.41 15.99
N ALA A 307 -14.57 -17.58 16.16
CA ALA A 307 -14.08 -18.55 17.15
C ALA A 307 -12.76 -19.21 16.71
N THR A 308 -12.64 -19.50 15.41
CA THR A 308 -11.49 -20.26 14.86
C THR A 308 -10.52 -19.39 14.08
N GLY A 309 -10.93 -18.18 13.69
CA GLY A 309 -10.20 -17.35 12.76
C GLY A 309 -10.23 -17.86 11.31
N ALA A 310 -10.90 -18.98 10.99
CA ALA A 310 -10.91 -19.57 9.65
C ALA A 310 -11.61 -18.66 8.63
N ALA A 311 -11.06 -18.57 7.39
CA ALA A 311 -11.68 -17.78 6.32
C ALA A 311 -13.05 -18.37 5.92
N LEU A 312 -14.05 -17.51 5.75
CA LEU A 312 -15.41 -17.90 5.33
C LEU A 312 -15.57 -18.04 3.81
N LYS A 313 -14.61 -17.58 3.02
CA LYS A 313 -14.65 -17.75 1.55
C LYS A 313 -14.36 -19.19 1.17
N ALA A 314 -15.12 -19.71 0.21
CA ALA A 314 -14.78 -20.94 -0.51
C ALA A 314 -13.38 -20.80 -1.16
N ALA A 315 -12.69 -21.92 -1.31
CA ALA A 315 -11.44 -21.96 -2.06
C ALA A 315 -11.67 -21.41 -3.47
N PRO A 316 -10.71 -20.64 -4.03
CA PRO A 316 -10.81 -20.13 -5.39
C PRO A 316 -11.07 -21.26 -6.38
N ARG A 317 -11.92 -21.03 -7.37
CA ARG A 317 -12.23 -21.99 -8.44
C ARG A 317 -11.10 -22.11 -9.46
N ALA A 318 -10.31 -21.04 -9.59
CA ALA A 318 -9.14 -20.96 -10.48
C ALA A 318 -7.92 -20.46 -9.70
N LEU A 319 -6.74 -20.52 -10.31
CA LEU A 319 -5.55 -19.86 -9.78
C LEU A 319 -5.79 -18.36 -9.70
N THR A 320 -5.25 -17.72 -8.67
CA THR A 320 -5.11 -16.26 -8.72
C THR A 320 -3.95 -15.88 -9.65
N TYR A 321 -3.97 -14.65 -10.16
CA TYR A 321 -2.86 -14.15 -10.99
C TYR A 321 -1.52 -14.21 -10.22
N THR A 322 -1.50 -13.89 -8.93
CA THR A 322 -0.32 -14.03 -8.08
C THR A 322 0.18 -15.49 -8.02
N GLN A 323 -0.73 -16.47 -7.90
CA GLN A 323 -0.36 -17.89 -7.91
C GLN A 323 0.14 -18.36 -9.30
N ALA A 324 -0.45 -17.82 -10.37
CA ALA A 324 0.04 -18.08 -11.73
C ALA A 324 1.45 -17.52 -11.94
N PHE A 325 1.70 -16.29 -11.47
CA PHE A 325 3.03 -15.70 -11.45
C PHE A 325 4.02 -16.55 -10.64
N THR A 326 3.66 -16.96 -9.43
CA THR A 326 4.50 -17.83 -8.59
C THR A 326 4.95 -19.07 -9.33
N LYS A 327 4.00 -19.83 -9.94
CA LYS A 327 4.30 -21.07 -10.68
C LYS A 327 5.20 -20.81 -11.89
N ALA A 328 4.90 -19.77 -12.67
CA ALA A 328 5.70 -19.40 -13.83
C ALA A 328 7.12 -18.98 -13.42
N PHE A 329 7.22 -18.18 -12.34
CA PHE A 329 8.50 -17.68 -11.84
C PHE A 329 9.40 -18.79 -11.29
N GLU A 330 8.86 -19.71 -10.49
CA GLU A 330 9.60 -20.88 -9.98
C GLU A 330 10.15 -21.74 -11.13
N LYS A 331 9.33 -21.98 -12.18
CA LYS A 331 9.77 -22.73 -13.37
C LYS A 331 10.93 -22.04 -14.09
N GLU A 332 10.84 -20.74 -14.33
CA GLU A 332 11.91 -19.97 -14.97
C GLU A 332 13.18 -19.94 -14.12
N ALA A 333 13.05 -19.75 -12.80
CA ALA A 333 14.17 -19.70 -11.87
C ALA A 333 14.88 -21.06 -11.68
N GLN A 334 14.20 -22.18 -11.95
CA GLN A 334 14.81 -23.51 -12.01
C GLN A 334 15.65 -23.69 -13.28
N LEU A 335 15.22 -23.10 -14.41
CA LEU A 335 15.90 -23.20 -15.69
C LEU A 335 17.11 -22.25 -15.78
N ASP A 336 17.10 -21.13 -15.06
CA ASP A 336 18.14 -20.09 -15.10
C ASP A 336 18.52 -19.64 -13.70
N SER A 337 19.70 -20.05 -13.26
CA SER A 337 20.24 -19.71 -11.93
C SER A 337 20.66 -18.24 -11.81
N SER A 338 20.73 -17.48 -12.89
CA SER A 338 20.99 -16.04 -12.86
C SER A 338 19.80 -15.21 -12.38
N ILE A 339 18.59 -15.78 -12.42
CA ILE A 339 17.37 -15.11 -11.97
C ILE A 339 17.39 -14.94 -10.44
N CYS A 340 17.11 -13.74 -9.96
CA CYS A 340 16.91 -13.42 -8.56
C CYS A 340 15.65 -12.56 -8.38
N ALA A 341 15.11 -12.56 -7.19
CA ALA A 341 13.89 -11.84 -6.84
C ALA A 341 14.15 -10.78 -5.78
N ILE A 342 13.47 -9.64 -5.89
CA ILE A 342 13.49 -8.57 -4.89
C ILE A 342 12.05 -8.21 -4.55
N SER A 343 11.77 -8.05 -3.27
CA SER A 343 10.49 -7.55 -2.75
C SER A 343 10.72 -6.48 -1.69
N ALA A 344 9.76 -5.60 -1.50
CA ALA A 344 9.78 -4.59 -0.45
C ALA A 344 8.71 -4.92 0.61
N ALA A 345 9.08 -5.74 1.60
CA ALA A 345 8.22 -6.24 2.69
C ALA A 345 6.98 -7.03 2.23
N MET A 346 6.97 -7.53 0.98
CA MET A 346 5.78 -8.10 0.33
C MET A 346 6.02 -9.50 -0.25
N VAL A 347 6.96 -10.27 0.28
CA VAL A 347 7.34 -11.61 -0.24
C VAL A 347 6.12 -12.55 -0.35
N ASP A 348 5.23 -12.55 0.65
CA ASP A 348 4.00 -13.35 0.61
C ASP A 348 2.97 -12.75 -0.36
N GLY A 349 2.77 -11.44 -0.29
CA GLY A 349 1.78 -10.73 -1.08
C GLY A 349 2.03 -10.77 -2.59
N THR A 350 3.29 -10.84 -3.01
CA THR A 350 3.72 -10.94 -4.41
C THR A 350 3.96 -12.38 -4.88
N GLY A 351 3.72 -13.38 -4.00
CA GLY A 351 3.86 -14.79 -4.34
C GLY A 351 5.30 -15.31 -4.41
N LEU A 352 6.27 -14.58 -3.86
CA LEU A 352 7.67 -15.00 -3.87
C LEU A 352 8.06 -15.96 -2.71
N ARG A 353 7.16 -16.24 -1.76
CA ARG A 353 7.47 -17.09 -0.58
C ARG A 353 8.00 -18.48 -0.95
N PRO A 354 7.43 -19.23 -1.90
CA PRO A 354 7.99 -20.53 -2.29
C PRO A 354 9.42 -20.42 -2.80
N PHE A 355 9.70 -19.43 -3.64
CA PHE A 355 11.05 -19.17 -4.14
C PHE A 355 12.02 -18.75 -3.03
N ALA A 356 11.61 -17.88 -2.11
CA ALA A 356 12.41 -17.47 -0.96
C ALA A 356 12.79 -18.65 -0.06
N ASN A 357 11.88 -19.62 0.09
CA ASN A 357 12.13 -20.83 0.88
C ASN A 357 13.11 -21.79 0.18
N SER A 358 13.00 -21.93 -1.14
CA SER A 358 13.85 -22.83 -1.93
C SER A 358 15.21 -22.23 -2.32
N HIS A 359 15.27 -20.90 -2.47
CA HIS A 359 16.46 -20.17 -2.91
C HIS A 359 16.67 -18.88 -2.08
N PRO A 360 16.94 -18.99 -0.76
CA PRO A 360 17.05 -17.83 0.13
C PRO A 360 18.20 -16.88 -0.24
N ASP A 361 19.23 -17.37 -0.88
CA ASP A 361 20.39 -16.63 -1.38
C ASP A 361 20.12 -15.81 -2.66
N ARG A 362 18.97 -16.03 -3.31
CA ARG A 362 18.54 -15.34 -4.54
C ARG A 362 17.25 -14.54 -4.36
N CYS A 363 16.70 -14.49 -3.16
CA CYS A 363 15.50 -13.73 -2.83
C CYS A 363 15.82 -12.67 -1.77
N PHE A 364 15.62 -11.40 -2.11
CA PHE A 364 15.98 -10.27 -1.27
C PHE A 364 14.73 -9.51 -0.84
N ASP A 365 14.43 -9.51 0.45
CA ASP A 365 13.45 -8.61 1.05
C ASP A 365 14.19 -7.40 1.62
N VAL A 366 13.90 -6.23 1.07
CA VAL A 366 14.59 -4.98 1.46
C VAL A 366 13.81 -4.17 2.50
N GLY A 367 12.70 -4.70 3.03
CA GLY A 367 11.77 -3.94 3.87
C GLY A 367 10.93 -2.96 3.03
N ILE A 368 10.26 -2.01 3.67
CA ILE A 368 9.44 -1.01 2.96
C ILE A 368 10.36 0.05 2.32
N ALA A 369 10.98 -0.32 1.19
CA ALA A 369 12.01 0.48 0.54
C ALA A 369 12.02 0.23 -0.99
N GLU A 370 10.95 0.61 -1.67
CA GLU A 370 10.74 0.32 -3.11
C GLU A 370 11.81 0.97 -3.99
N GLY A 371 12.21 2.21 -3.69
CA GLY A 371 13.30 2.89 -4.40
C GLY A 371 14.62 2.14 -4.27
N HIS A 372 14.95 1.64 -3.05
CA HIS A 372 16.13 0.79 -2.83
C HIS A 372 16.02 -0.53 -3.59
N ALA A 373 14.84 -1.15 -3.62
CA ALA A 373 14.61 -2.40 -4.36
C ALA A 373 15.00 -2.24 -5.84
N VAL A 374 14.58 -1.15 -6.48
CA VAL A 374 14.89 -0.87 -7.89
C VAL A 374 16.36 -0.46 -8.08
N GLY A 375 16.92 0.36 -7.19
CA GLY A 375 18.35 0.68 -7.21
C GLY A 375 19.23 -0.57 -7.04
N MET A 376 18.87 -1.48 -6.14
CA MET A 376 19.54 -2.76 -5.96
C MET A 376 19.41 -3.66 -7.20
N ALA A 377 18.23 -3.68 -7.84
CA ALA A 377 18.01 -4.42 -9.08
C ALA A 377 18.95 -3.95 -10.20
N SER A 378 19.18 -2.64 -10.33
CA SER A 378 20.15 -2.13 -11.32
C SER A 378 21.57 -2.64 -11.04
N GLY A 379 22.01 -2.65 -9.78
CA GLY A 379 23.30 -3.21 -9.39
C GLY A 379 23.43 -4.70 -9.68
N LEU A 380 22.38 -5.49 -9.43
CA LEU A 380 22.34 -6.91 -9.74
C LEU A 380 22.40 -7.16 -11.26
N ALA A 381 21.69 -6.35 -12.06
CA ALA A 381 21.73 -6.44 -13.51
C ALA A 381 23.12 -6.08 -14.07
N LEU A 382 23.77 -5.04 -13.56
CA LEU A 382 25.16 -4.68 -13.88
C LEU A 382 26.14 -5.80 -13.48
N GLY A 383 25.85 -6.54 -12.41
CA GLY A 383 26.57 -7.73 -11.97
C GLY A 383 26.26 -9.01 -12.76
N GLY A 384 25.50 -8.93 -13.86
CA GLY A 384 25.17 -10.07 -14.74
C GLY A 384 24.06 -10.97 -14.23
N ARG A 385 23.24 -10.51 -13.26
CA ARG A 385 22.04 -11.21 -12.81
C ARG A 385 20.80 -10.75 -13.59
N LYS A 386 19.72 -11.52 -13.47
CA LYS A 386 18.40 -11.20 -14.02
C LYS A 386 17.42 -10.92 -12.87
N PRO A 387 17.40 -9.69 -12.34
CA PRO A 387 16.53 -9.36 -11.22
C PRO A 387 15.07 -9.21 -11.67
N VAL A 388 14.17 -9.80 -10.87
CA VAL A 388 12.72 -9.59 -10.94
C VAL A 388 12.32 -8.83 -9.68
N VAL A 389 11.87 -7.59 -9.84
CA VAL A 389 11.37 -6.74 -8.76
C VAL A 389 9.86 -6.92 -8.69
N ALA A 390 9.39 -7.63 -7.66
CA ALA A 390 7.97 -7.91 -7.47
C ALA A 390 7.37 -6.96 -6.43
N LEU A 391 6.55 -6.04 -6.90
CA LEU A 391 5.88 -5.00 -6.11
C LEU A 391 4.40 -4.92 -6.45
N TYR A 392 3.60 -4.36 -5.56
CA TYR A 392 2.27 -3.92 -5.96
C TYR A 392 2.36 -2.69 -6.87
N SER A 393 1.49 -2.64 -7.88
CA SER A 393 1.48 -1.54 -8.86
C SER A 393 1.39 -0.17 -8.19
N THR A 394 0.54 -0.01 -7.18
CA THR A 394 0.43 1.26 -6.44
C THR A 394 1.72 1.63 -5.68
N PHE A 395 2.43 0.65 -5.09
CA PHE A 395 3.67 0.90 -4.34
C PHE A 395 4.87 1.17 -5.25
N PHE A 396 4.85 0.65 -6.47
CA PHE A 396 5.87 0.95 -7.47
C PHE A 396 5.96 2.44 -7.82
N GLN A 397 4.93 3.24 -7.54
CA GLN A 397 4.96 4.69 -7.71
C GLN A 397 6.15 5.35 -6.99
N ARG A 398 6.62 4.80 -5.84
CA ARG A 398 7.78 5.30 -5.10
C ARG A 398 9.13 5.00 -5.76
N ALA A 399 9.16 4.15 -6.76
CA ALA A 399 10.38 3.69 -7.42
C ALA A 399 10.49 4.11 -8.88
N ILE A 400 9.60 4.99 -9.34
CA ILE A 400 9.57 5.46 -10.75
C ILE A 400 10.86 6.18 -11.12
N ASP A 401 11.36 7.06 -10.25
CA ASP A 401 12.63 7.75 -10.48
C ASP A 401 13.76 6.74 -10.72
N GLN A 402 13.92 5.74 -9.85
CA GLN A 402 14.94 4.71 -9.98
C GLN A 402 14.71 3.83 -11.22
N ALA A 403 13.46 3.56 -11.58
CA ALA A 403 13.15 2.83 -12.81
C ALA A 403 13.57 3.62 -14.06
N ILE A 404 13.42 4.94 -14.06
CA ILE A 404 13.85 5.82 -15.15
C ILE A 404 15.39 5.93 -15.18
N ILE A 405 15.98 6.41 -14.07
CA ILE A 405 17.39 6.83 -14.05
C ILE A 405 18.35 5.64 -13.89
N ASN A 406 18.04 4.70 -12.97
CA ASN A 406 18.97 3.60 -12.70
C ASN A 406 18.80 2.41 -13.65
N VAL A 407 17.62 2.27 -14.31
CA VAL A 407 17.31 1.08 -15.11
C VAL A 407 17.08 1.41 -16.58
N ALA A 408 16.08 2.28 -16.89
CA ALA A 408 15.67 2.49 -18.27
C ALA A 408 16.67 3.31 -19.08
N LEU A 409 17.33 4.29 -18.45
CA LEU A 409 18.38 5.11 -19.09
C LEU A 409 19.52 4.23 -19.59
N GLU A 410 19.97 3.28 -18.78
CA GLU A 410 21.07 2.35 -19.07
C GLU A 410 20.61 1.06 -19.77
N LYS A 411 19.31 0.93 -20.07
CA LYS A 411 18.71 -0.25 -20.74
C LYS A 411 19.00 -1.57 -20.02
N LEU A 412 19.04 -1.55 -18.69
CA LEU A 412 19.37 -2.73 -17.90
C LEU A 412 18.24 -3.78 -17.97
N ASN A 413 18.63 -5.05 -17.97
CA ASN A 413 17.69 -6.19 -18.01
C ASN A 413 17.07 -6.42 -16.61
N VAL A 414 16.06 -5.63 -16.28
CA VAL A 414 15.27 -5.72 -15.06
C VAL A 414 13.81 -6.00 -15.42
N VAL A 415 13.22 -6.99 -14.77
CA VAL A 415 11.79 -7.27 -14.90
C VAL A 415 11.05 -6.69 -13.68
N PHE A 416 10.09 -5.81 -13.93
CA PHE A 416 9.17 -5.29 -12.93
C PHE A 416 7.88 -6.11 -12.95
N ALA A 417 7.68 -7.00 -11.98
CA ALA A 417 6.47 -7.78 -11.81
C ALA A 417 5.49 -6.97 -10.94
N LEU A 418 4.55 -6.28 -11.59
CA LEU A 418 3.61 -5.37 -10.97
C LEU A 418 2.30 -6.11 -10.66
N ASP A 419 2.21 -6.66 -9.45
CA ASP A 419 0.99 -7.28 -8.94
C ASP A 419 -0.06 -6.23 -8.58
N ARG A 420 -1.32 -6.58 -8.61
CA ARG A 420 -2.45 -5.72 -8.25
C ARG A 420 -2.58 -4.47 -9.13
N ALA A 421 -2.29 -4.62 -10.41
CA ALA A 421 -2.55 -3.60 -11.41
C ALA A 421 -4.06 -3.39 -11.60
N GLY A 422 -4.46 -2.17 -11.93
CA GLY A 422 -5.87 -1.79 -12.09
C GLY A 422 -6.61 -1.68 -10.74
N LEU A 423 -7.92 -1.86 -10.78
CA LEU A 423 -8.75 -1.80 -9.57
C LEU A 423 -8.54 -3.05 -8.70
N VAL A 424 -8.28 -2.84 -7.40
CA VAL A 424 -8.05 -3.92 -6.43
C VAL A 424 -9.22 -4.18 -5.48
N GLY A 425 -10.19 -3.24 -5.42
CA GLY A 425 -11.45 -3.42 -4.71
C GLY A 425 -11.51 -2.77 -3.33
N ASP A 426 -11.50 -3.58 -2.27
CA ASP A 426 -11.92 -3.18 -0.92
C ASP A 426 -11.04 -2.11 -0.25
N ASP A 427 -9.77 -1.99 -0.63
CA ASP A 427 -8.83 -1.01 -0.06
C ASP A 427 -8.92 0.37 -0.73
N GLY A 428 -9.60 0.46 -1.86
CA GLY A 428 -9.96 1.71 -2.51
C GLY A 428 -8.79 2.49 -3.12
N PRO A 429 -8.90 3.82 -3.21
CA PRO A 429 -8.07 4.67 -4.04
C PRO A 429 -6.57 4.62 -3.71
N THR A 430 -6.20 4.33 -2.47
CA THR A 430 -4.80 4.26 -2.05
C THR A 430 -4.10 2.98 -2.52
N HIS A 431 -4.88 1.95 -2.92
CA HIS A 431 -4.35 0.66 -3.33
C HIS A 431 -4.63 0.30 -4.79
N HIS A 432 -5.49 1.04 -5.50
CA HIS A 432 -5.70 0.84 -6.92
C HIS A 432 -4.42 1.10 -7.71
N GLY A 433 -3.98 0.11 -8.50
CA GLY A 433 -2.83 0.20 -9.39
C GLY A 433 -3.23 0.80 -10.74
N MET A 434 -3.88 1.97 -10.74
CA MET A 434 -4.53 2.53 -11.92
C MET A 434 -3.61 3.39 -12.80
N PHE A 435 -2.41 3.74 -12.32
CA PHE A 435 -1.54 4.70 -13.00
C PHE A 435 -0.35 4.07 -13.72
N ASP A 436 -0.08 2.78 -13.52
CA ASP A 436 1.13 2.10 -13.98
C ASP A 436 1.34 2.19 -15.50
N MET A 437 0.31 1.94 -16.30
CA MET A 437 0.41 2.08 -17.76
C MET A 437 0.75 3.51 -18.17
N ALA A 438 0.09 4.49 -17.59
CA ALA A 438 0.26 5.89 -17.94
C ALA A 438 1.70 6.38 -17.68
N PHE A 439 2.23 6.19 -16.48
CA PHE A 439 3.57 6.68 -16.17
C PHE A 439 4.70 5.83 -16.78
N LEU A 440 4.48 4.53 -17.03
CA LEU A 440 5.50 3.70 -17.67
C LEU A 440 5.57 3.91 -19.19
N ARG A 441 4.45 4.25 -19.84
CA ARG A 441 4.43 4.51 -21.29
C ARG A 441 5.35 5.64 -21.71
N CYS A 442 5.48 6.70 -20.91
CA CYS A 442 6.37 7.82 -21.24
C CYS A 442 7.86 7.50 -21.04
N VAL A 443 8.22 6.41 -20.34
CA VAL A 443 9.62 6.06 -20.07
C VAL A 443 10.30 5.47 -21.32
N PRO A 444 11.36 6.09 -21.86
CA PRO A 444 12.11 5.50 -22.97
C PRO A 444 12.67 4.11 -22.62
N ASN A 445 12.85 3.25 -23.63
CA ASN A 445 13.37 1.88 -23.51
C ASN A 445 12.50 0.91 -22.69
N MET A 446 11.53 1.37 -21.90
CA MET A 446 10.60 0.53 -21.15
C MET A 446 9.68 -0.24 -22.11
N LYS A 447 9.57 -1.57 -21.89
CA LYS A 447 8.57 -2.41 -22.52
C LYS A 447 7.50 -2.76 -21.50
N ILE A 448 6.23 -2.87 -21.92
CA ILE A 448 5.12 -3.09 -20.98
C ILE A 448 4.21 -4.17 -21.53
N LEU A 449 4.04 -5.24 -20.74
CA LEU A 449 3.16 -6.37 -20.99
C LEU A 449 1.95 -6.35 -20.04
N ALA A 450 0.77 -6.60 -20.60
CA ALA A 450 -0.49 -6.73 -19.87
C ALA A 450 -1.18 -8.04 -20.25
N PRO A 451 -0.81 -9.19 -19.64
CA PRO A 451 -1.38 -10.48 -19.94
C PRO A 451 -2.87 -10.56 -19.59
N SER A 452 -3.67 -11.20 -20.43
CA SER A 452 -5.12 -11.31 -20.27
C SER A 452 -5.57 -12.44 -19.35
N ASN A 453 -4.73 -13.47 -19.18
CA ASN A 453 -4.99 -14.65 -18.35
C ASN A 453 -3.70 -15.29 -17.85
N GLU A 454 -3.81 -16.40 -17.10
CA GLU A 454 -2.68 -17.09 -16.49
C GLU A 454 -1.71 -17.71 -17.50
N ALA A 455 -2.18 -18.19 -18.66
CA ALA A 455 -1.31 -18.72 -19.72
C ALA A 455 -0.51 -17.59 -20.39
N GLU A 456 -1.17 -16.48 -20.73
CA GLU A 456 -0.53 -15.27 -21.25
C GLU A 456 0.48 -14.70 -20.24
N LEU A 457 0.20 -14.79 -18.93
CA LEU A 457 1.14 -14.36 -17.88
C LEU A 457 2.43 -15.21 -17.89
N ALA A 458 2.31 -16.52 -18.04
CA ALA A 458 3.47 -17.39 -18.14
C ALA A 458 4.32 -17.07 -19.41
N HIS A 459 3.68 -16.87 -20.55
CA HIS A 459 4.36 -16.46 -21.80
C HIS A 459 5.03 -15.09 -21.67
N ALA A 460 4.34 -14.14 -21.01
CA ALA A 460 4.84 -12.80 -20.81
C ALA A 460 6.06 -12.76 -19.87
N LEU A 461 6.06 -13.53 -18.78
CA LEU A 461 7.21 -13.63 -17.87
C LEU A 461 8.41 -14.29 -18.56
N HIS A 462 8.16 -15.42 -19.28
CA HIS A 462 9.18 -16.10 -20.06
C HIS A 462 9.85 -15.16 -21.08
N THR A 463 9.03 -14.34 -21.74
CA THR A 463 9.49 -13.34 -22.70
C THR A 463 10.27 -12.23 -22.02
N ALA A 464 9.74 -11.66 -20.92
CA ALA A 464 10.36 -10.55 -20.20
C ALA A 464 11.78 -10.88 -19.72
N LEU A 465 12.03 -12.12 -19.26
CA LEU A 465 13.34 -12.59 -18.79
C LEU A 465 14.37 -12.80 -19.91
N ARG A 466 13.95 -12.73 -21.19
CA ARG A 466 14.80 -12.97 -22.36
C ARG A 466 14.96 -11.77 -23.28
N LEU A 467 14.21 -10.70 -23.01
CA LEU A 467 14.35 -9.45 -23.76
C LEU A 467 15.46 -8.58 -23.17
N ASP A 468 16.13 -7.85 -24.05
CA ASP A 468 17.08 -6.82 -23.66
C ASP A 468 16.35 -5.57 -23.16
N GLY A 469 16.89 -4.96 -22.10
CA GLY A 469 16.37 -3.77 -21.45
C GLY A 469 15.18 -4.05 -20.52
N PRO A 470 14.63 -2.99 -19.88
CA PRO A 470 13.60 -3.14 -18.85
C PRO A 470 12.26 -3.58 -19.41
N VAL A 471 11.58 -4.45 -18.66
CA VAL A 471 10.24 -4.93 -18.97
C VAL A 471 9.35 -4.83 -17.74
N ALA A 472 8.23 -4.14 -17.85
CA ALA A 472 7.16 -4.16 -16.87
C ALA A 472 6.10 -5.19 -17.27
N LEU A 473 5.79 -6.09 -16.35
CA LEU A 473 4.76 -7.10 -16.46
C LEU A 473 3.68 -6.80 -15.43
N ARG A 474 2.52 -6.32 -15.87
CA ARG A 474 1.42 -5.93 -14.98
C ARG A 474 0.29 -6.96 -14.99
N TYR A 475 -0.19 -7.34 -13.82
CA TYR A 475 -1.30 -8.28 -13.68
C TYR A 475 -2.19 -7.95 -12.48
N PRO A 476 -3.51 -8.27 -12.56
CA PRO A 476 -4.47 -7.82 -11.56
C PRO A 476 -4.49 -8.71 -10.30
N ARG A 477 -5.12 -8.19 -9.24
CA ARG A 477 -5.51 -8.98 -8.07
C ARG A 477 -6.70 -9.90 -8.40
N GLY A 478 -6.73 -11.08 -7.79
CA GLY A 478 -7.88 -11.98 -7.78
C GLY A 478 -7.73 -13.20 -8.65
N GLU A 479 -8.85 -13.90 -8.85
CA GLU A 479 -8.89 -15.11 -9.69
C GLU A 479 -8.61 -14.76 -11.14
N ALA A 480 -7.85 -15.63 -11.82
CA ALA A 480 -7.60 -15.56 -13.24
C ALA A 480 -8.77 -16.22 -14.02
N ALA A 481 -8.64 -16.30 -15.34
CA ALA A 481 -9.72 -16.74 -16.21
C ALA A 481 -10.03 -18.26 -16.14
N GLY A 482 -9.19 -19.05 -15.45
CA GLY A 482 -9.31 -20.51 -15.38
C GLY A 482 -8.74 -21.23 -16.60
N VAL A 483 -7.88 -20.57 -17.37
CA VAL A 483 -7.21 -21.16 -18.53
C VAL A 483 -6.03 -22.02 -18.04
N PRO A 484 -5.84 -23.25 -18.57
CA PRO A 484 -4.70 -24.07 -18.21
C PRO A 484 -3.37 -23.36 -18.47
N MET A 485 -2.47 -23.38 -17.50
CA MET A 485 -1.12 -22.88 -17.70
C MET A 485 -0.34 -23.82 -18.65
N PRO A 486 0.49 -23.26 -19.53
CA PRO A 486 1.26 -24.06 -20.47
C PRO A 486 2.37 -24.86 -19.79
N ASP A 487 2.61 -26.07 -20.27
CA ASP A 487 3.78 -26.84 -19.84
C ASP A 487 5.08 -26.13 -20.28
N ASP A 488 5.10 -25.57 -21.50
CA ASP A 488 6.20 -24.77 -22.01
C ASP A 488 5.71 -23.38 -22.41
N ALA A 489 6.31 -22.36 -21.77
CA ALA A 489 6.02 -20.97 -22.10
C ALA A 489 6.69 -20.59 -23.44
N LEU A 490 5.98 -19.84 -24.26
CA LEU A 490 6.43 -19.40 -25.57
C LEU A 490 6.90 -17.95 -25.54
N MET A 491 7.89 -17.64 -26.38
CA MET A 491 8.32 -16.26 -26.63
C MET A 491 7.24 -15.46 -27.35
N MET A 492 6.85 -14.34 -26.79
CA MET A 492 5.95 -13.37 -27.43
C MET A 492 6.78 -12.36 -28.23
N LYS A 493 6.42 -12.18 -29.50
CA LYS A 493 7.10 -11.15 -30.32
C LYS A 493 6.72 -9.75 -29.82
N PRO A 494 7.69 -8.87 -29.49
CA PRO A 494 7.39 -7.51 -29.07
C PRO A 494 6.51 -6.76 -30.07
N GLY A 495 5.49 -6.08 -29.55
CA GLY A 495 4.53 -5.33 -30.37
C GLY A 495 3.65 -6.21 -31.26
N LYS A 496 3.40 -7.46 -30.87
CA LYS A 496 2.43 -8.34 -31.59
C LYS A 496 1.30 -8.74 -30.64
N SER A 497 0.10 -8.39 -31.07
CA SER A 497 -1.17 -8.72 -30.45
C SER A 497 -1.65 -10.12 -30.85
N ARG A 498 -2.78 -10.53 -30.31
CA ARG A 498 -3.48 -11.75 -30.64
C ARG A 498 -4.95 -11.46 -30.96
N GLU A 499 -5.42 -11.80 -32.14
CA GLU A 499 -6.85 -11.78 -32.41
C GLU A 499 -7.53 -12.92 -31.63
N VAL A 500 -8.53 -12.55 -30.81
CA VAL A 500 -9.29 -13.47 -29.97
C VAL A 500 -10.63 -13.82 -30.60
N ARG A 501 -11.19 -12.90 -31.36
CA ARG A 501 -12.45 -13.04 -32.07
C ARG A 501 -12.41 -12.24 -33.38
N GLU A 502 -12.81 -12.85 -34.46
CA GLU A 502 -13.01 -12.18 -35.75
C GLU A 502 -14.27 -11.31 -35.75
N GLY A 503 -14.28 -10.23 -36.53
CA GLY A 503 -15.42 -9.36 -36.72
C GLY A 503 -15.13 -8.25 -37.74
N THR A 504 -16.20 -7.67 -38.31
CA THR A 504 -16.08 -6.76 -39.46
C THR A 504 -16.70 -5.38 -39.29
N GLN A 505 -17.62 -5.19 -38.33
CA GLN A 505 -18.37 -3.94 -38.17
C GLN A 505 -17.73 -3.00 -37.15
N ALA A 506 -17.06 -3.56 -36.15
CA ALA A 506 -16.30 -2.80 -35.16
C ALA A 506 -15.15 -3.64 -34.61
N ALA A 507 -14.19 -3.00 -33.96
CA ALA A 507 -13.10 -3.65 -33.26
C ALA A 507 -12.97 -3.19 -31.81
N ILE A 508 -12.75 -4.12 -30.89
CA ILE A 508 -12.40 -3.85 -29.50
C ILE A 508 -10.94 -4.25 -29.28
N LEU A 509 -10.08 -3.27 -28.96
CA LEU A 509 -8.67 -3.47 -28.64
C LEU A 509 -8.52 -3.44 -27.11
N ALA A 510 -8.33 -4.60 -26.49
CA ALA A 510 -8.36 -4.76 -25.05
C ALA A 510 -6.99 -5.06 -24.45
N PHE A 511 -6.75 -4.53 -23.24
CA PHE A 511 -5.49 -4.70 -22.51
C PHE A 511 -5.72 -5.48 -21.20
N GLY A 512 -4.86 -6.46 -20.95
CA GLY A 512 -4.89 -7.25 -19.73
C GLY A 512 -6.22 -7.95 -19.48
N ARG A 513 -6.70 -7.99 -18.24
CA ARG A 513 -7.97 -8.66 -17.89
C ARG A 513 -9.18 -8.17 -18.66
N MET A 514 -9.12 -6.95 -19.24
CA MET A 514 -10.25 -6.37 -19.97
C MET A 514 -10.55 -7.13 -21.27
N VAL A 515 -9.64 -7.98 -21.75
CA VAL A 515 -9.89 -8.90 -22.86
C VAL A 515 -11.09 -9.82 -22.59
N ASN A 516 -11.24 -10.33 -21.37
CA ASN A 516 -12.36 -11.21 -21.01
C ASN A 516 -13.70 -10.43 -21.08
N TYR A 517 -13.75 -9.20 -20.56
CA TYR A 517 -14.92 -8.33 -20.66
C TYR A 517 -15.24 -7.93 -22.10
N ALA A 518 -14.20 -7.75 -22.94
CA ALA A 518 -14.36 -7.47 -24.37
C ALA A 518 -14.96 -8.66 -25.14
N VAL A 519 -14.55 -9.88 -24.82
CA VAL A 519 -15.13 -11.11 -25.40
C VAL A 519 -16.60 -11.24 -25.02
N ASP A 520 -16.94 -11.06 -23.74
CA ASP A 520 -18.32 -11.10 -23.26
C ASP A 520 -19.17 -10.00 -23.91
N ALA A 521 -18.61 -8.80 -24.10
CA ALA A 521 -19.28 -7.71 -24.82
C ALA A 521 -19.55 -8.06 -26.29
N ALA A 522 -18.59 -8.66 -26.99
CA ALA A 522 -18.76 -9.09 -28.36
C ALA A 522 -19.80 -10.22 -28.49
N GLU A 523 -19.96 -11.07 -27.46
CA GLU A 523 -21.03 -12.06 -27.40
C GLU A 523 -22.42 -11.42 -27.24
N ILE A 524 -22.53 -10.39 -26.40
CA ILE A 524 -23.77 -9.60 -26.25
C ILE A 524 -24.15 -8.99 -27.60
N LEU A 525 -23.21 -8.35 -28.29
CA LEU A 525 -23.41 -7.70 -29.58
C LEU A 525 -23.75 -8.71 -30.70
N SER A 526 -23.14 -9.88 -30.66
CA SER A 526 -23.45 -10.97 -31.63
C SER A 526 -24.90 -11.43 -31.54
N LYS A 527 -25.51 -11.45 -30.35
CA LYS A 527 -26.94 -11.76 -30.17
C LYS A 527 -27.85 -10.70 -30.78
N GLN A 528 -27.32 -9.51 -31.02
CA GLN A 528 -27.99 -8.38 -31.69
C GLN A 528 -27.68 -8.35 -33.20
N GLY A 529 -26.95 -9.32 -33.71
CA GLY A 529 -26.56 -9.40 -35.12
C GLY A 529 -25.34 -8.60 -35.51
N LEU A 530 -24.59 -8.06 -34.53
CA LEU A 530 -23.39 -7.24 -34.78
C LEU A 530 -22.12 -8.08 -34.73
N SER A 531 -21.28 -7.93 -35.76
CA SER A 531 -20.00 -8.64 -35.94
C SER A 531 -18.85 -7.79 -35.42
N VAL A 532 -18.33 -8.14 -34.25
CA VAL A 532 -17.30 -7.36 -33.56
C VAL A 532 -16.02 -8.14 -33.35
N ARG A 533 -14.92 -7.61 -33.86
CA ARG A 533 -13.56 -8.12 -33.65
C ARG A 533 -13.09 -7.85 -32.24
N VAL A 534 -12.38 -8.81 -31.62
CA VAL A 534 -11.71 -8.60 -30.32
C VAL A 534 -10.23 -8.95 -30.46
N VAL A 535 -9.37 -8.00 -30.06
CA VAL A 535 -7.92 -8.15 -30.09
C VAL A 535 -7.36 -8.03 -28.67
N ASP A 536 -6.66 -9.04 -28.21
CA ASP A 536 -5.79 -9.00 -27.04
C ASP A 536 -4.49 -8.29 -27.43
N MET A 537 -4.34 -7.06 -27.01
CA MET A 537 -3.21 -6.24 -27.38
C MET A 537 -1.90 -6.73 -26.76
N ARG A 538 -1.92 -7.45 -25.65
CA ARG A 538 -0.75 -8.01 -24.95
C ARG A 538 0.29 -6.96 -24.52
N TRP A 539 0.68 -6.09 -25.45
CA TRP A 539 1.70 -5.05 -25.30
C TRP A 539 1.07 -3.66 -25.19
N VAL A 540 1.32 -3.02 -24.08
CA VAL A 540 1.04 -1.59 -23.91
C VAL A 540 2.13 -0.75 -24.58
N LYS A 541 3.37 -1.28 -24.60
CA LYS A 541 4.52 -0.71 -25.28
C LYS A 541 5.55 -1.80 -25.63
N PRO A 542 5.95 -1.91 -26.92
CA PRO A 542 5.43 -1.20 -28.07
C PRO A 542 4.03 -1.68 -28.48
N LEU A 543 3.23 -0.82 -29.10
CA LEU A 543 1.93 -1.17 -29.66
C LEU A 543 2.07 -1.97 -30.96
N ASP A 544 1.06 -2.78 -31.29
CA ASP A 544 0.93 -3.47 -32.57
C ASP A 544 0.24 -2.59 -33.61
N PHE A 545 1.02 -1.82 -34.37
CA PHE A 545 0.51 -0.92 -35.38
C PHE A 545 -0.21 -1.63 -36.52
N GLU A 546 0.15 -2.88 -36.86
CA GLU A 546 -0.53 -3.68 -37.90
C GLU A 546 -1.94 -4.06 -37.44
N ALA A 547 -2.08 -4.54 -36.20
CA ALA A 547 -3.39 -4.85 -35.64
C ALA A 547 -4.27 -3.60 -35.43
N ILE A 548 -3.67 -2.46 -35.07
CA ILE A 548 -4.39 -1.18 -34.97
C ILE A 548 -4.89 -0.74 -36.34
N ALA A 549 -4.08 -0.83 -37.39
CA ALA A 549 -4.49 -0.50 -38.74
C ALA A 549 -5.64 -1.39 -39.23
N ALA A 550 -5.53 -2.71 -39.02
CA ALA A 550 -6.59 -3.67 -39.36
C ALA A 550 -7.89 -3.45 -38.56
N ALA A 551 -7.78 -3.01 -37.31
CA ALA A 551 -8.94 -2.61 -36.50
C ALA A 551 -9.59 -1.33 -37.04
N ALA A 552 -8.80 -0.34 -37.47
CA ALA A 552 -9.29 0.90 -38.03
C ALA A 552 -10.07 0.70 -39.33
N GLU A 553 -9.78 -0.32 -40.12
CA GLU A 553 -10.55 -0.66 -41.33
C GLU A 553 -12.03 -0.98 -41.07
N THR A 554 -12.40 -1.37 -39.83
CA THR A 554 -13.81 -1.58 -39.45
C THR A 554 -14.62 -0.28 -39.35
N GLY A 555 -13.96 0.89 -39.28
CA GLY A 555 -14.58 2.19 -39.13
C GLY A 555 -14.98 2.57 -37.72
N VAL A 556 -15.03 1.60 -36.77
CA VAL A 556 -15.34 1.82 -35.35
C VAL A 556 -14.34 1.06 -34.49
N VAL A 557 -13.59 1.75 -33.66
CA VAL A 557 -12.62 1.16 -32.74
C VAL A 557 -12.93 1.59 -31.31
N VAL A 558 -13.04 0.63 -30.41
CA VAL A 558 -13.15 0.86 -28.97
C VAL A 558 -11.92 0.27 -28.30
N THR A 559 -11.21 1.05 -27.49
CA THR A 559 -10.15 0.50 -26.65
C THR A 559 -10.66 0.31 -25.23
N VAL A 560 -10.17 -0.70 -24.51
CA VAL A 560 -10.53 -0.89 -23.10
C VAL A 560 -9.34 -1.35 -22.25
N GLU A 561 -9.14 -0.64 -21.13
CA GLU A 561 -8.07 -0.89 -20.17
C GLU A 561 -8.55 -0.68 -18.73
N ASP A 562 -7.94 -1.36 -17.76
CA ASP A 562 -8.14 -1.14 -16.33
C ASP A 562 -7.09 -0.18 -15.72
N GLY A 563 -6.64 0.78 -16.51
CA GLY A 563 -5.80 1.91 -16.17
C GLY A 563 -6.53 3.23 -16.41
N VAL A 564 -5.95 4.34 -15.96
CA VAL A 564 -6.48 5.68 -16.27
C VAL A 564 -6.42 5.93 -17.78
N ARG A 565 -7.47 6.59 -18.32
CA ARG A 565 -7.51 6.94 -19.76
C ARG A 565 -6.38 7.88 -20.13
N ILE A 566 -6.17 8.93 -19.31
CA ILE A 566 -5.15 9.95 -19.54
C ILE A 566 -3.75 9.33 -19.48
N GLY A 567 -3.02 9.41 -20.56
CA GLY A 567 -1.71 8.77 -20.71
C GLY A 567 -1.76 7.24 -20.85
N GLY A 568 -2.95 6.62 -20.79
CA GLY A 568 -3.16 5.18 -20.85
C GLY A 568 -2.88 4.56 -22.23
N ALA A 569 -3.03 3.25 -22.32
CA ALA A 569 -2.77 2.48 -23.56
C ALA A 569 -3.73 2.87 -24.69
N GLY A 570 -4.99 3.13 -24.36
CA GLY A 570 -6.02 3.52 -25.33
C GLY A 570 -5.74 4.86 -26.00
N GLU A 571 -5.20 5.84 -25.28
CA GLU A 571 -4.76 7.11 -25.91
C GLU A 571 -3.63 6.86 -26.95
N GLY A 572 -2.70 5.94 -26.65
CA GLY A 572 -1.67 5.59 -27.63
C GLY A 572 -2.23 4.91 -28.88
N VAL A 573 -3.29 4.13 -28.76
CA VAL A 573 -4.00 3.58 -29.91
C VAL A 573 -4.71 4.67 -30.69
N ALA A 574 -5.41 5.59 -30.02
CA ALA A 574 -6.09 6.72 -30.67
C ALA A 574 -5.10 7.62 -31.42
N GLU A 575 -3.94 7.92 -30.81
CA GLU A 575 -2.83 8.63 -31.46
C GLU A 575 -2.33 7.90 -32.71
N ALA A 576 -2.12 6.58 -32.62
CA ALA A 576 -1.67 5.77 -33.76
C ALA A 576 -2.67 5.81 -34.93
N ILE A 577 -3.98 5.70 -34.67
CA ILE A 577 -5.04 5.79 -35.67
C ILE A 577 -5.06 7.17 -36.32
N ALA A 578 -4.92 8.23 -35.52
CA ALA A 578 -4.86 9.60 -36.03
C ALA A 578 -3.62 9.83 -36.93
N LEU A 579 -2.45 9.34 -36.52
CA LEU A 579 -1.21 9.44 -37.32
C LEU A 579 -1.29 8.63 -38.64
N MET A 580 -2.08 7.57 -38.68
CA MET A 580 -2.36 6.80 -39.91
C MET A 580 -3.32 7.54 -40.85
N GLY A 581 -3.92 8.66 -40.43
CA GLY A 581 -4.91 9.41 -41.20
C GLY A 581 -6.25 8.67 -41.37
N SER A 582 -6.57 7.71 -40.51
CA SER A 582 -7.84 6.98 -40.55
C SER A 582 -9.00 7.87 -40.08
N ALA A 583 -10.16 7.73 -40.74
CA ALA A 583 -11.41 8.38 -40.37
C ALA A 583 -12.27 7.57 -39.39
N SER A 584 -11.72 6.51 -38.80
CA SER A 584 -12.44 5.66 -37.85
C SER A 584 -12.88 6.43 -36.63
N LYS A 585 -14.11 6.15 -36.15
CA LYS A 585 -14.56 6.60 -34.85
C LYS A 585 -13.78 5.83 -33.77
N VAL A 586 -13.16 6.53 -32.85
CA VAL A 586 -12.39 5.93 -31.74
C VAL A 586 -12.99 6.34 -30.40
N GLU A 587 -13.29 5.37 -29.54
CA GLU A 587 -13.65 5.60 -28.15
C GLU A 587 -12.66 4.90 -27.22
N VAL A 588 -12.18 5.63 -26.20
CA VAL A 588 -11.22 5.12 -25.23
C VAL A 588 -11.92 4.86 -23.92
N LEU A 589 -12.09 3.60 -23.56
CA LEU A 589 -12.64 3.16 -22.28
C LEU A 589 -11.52 2.83 -21.29
N GLY A 590 -11.61 3.41 -20.11
CA GLY A 590 -10.65 3.22 -19.01
C GLY A 590 -11.10 3.97 -17.77
N LEU A 591 -10.27 4.00 -16.76
CA LEU A 591 -10.59 4.66 -15.49
C LEU A 591 -10.61 6.19 -15.68
N PRO A 592 -11.55 6.90 -15.03
CA PRO A 592 -11.74 8.33 -15.19
C PRO A 592 -10.59 9.14 -14.56
N ASP A 593 -10.58 10.45 -14.85
CA ASP A 593 -9.74 11.46 -14.17
C ASP A 593 -10.29 11.78 -12.77
N SER A 594 -10.42 10.74 -11.95
CA SER A 594 -10.85 10.83 -10.56
C SER A 594 -10.43 9.57 -9.79
N PHE A 595 -10.23 9.71 -8.48
CA PHE A 595 -9.93 8.57 -7.63
C PHE A 595 -11.18 7.69 -7.44
N VAL A 596 -11.07 6.41 -7.82
CA VAL A 596 -12.15 5.43 -7.69
C VAL A 596 -12.26 4.97 -6.24
N ALA A 597 -13.47 5.01 -5.67
CA ALA A 597 -13.72 4.57 -4.31
C ALA A 597 -13.57 3.04 -4.14
N GLN A 598 -13.62 2.57 -2.88
CA GLN A 598 -13.63 1.14 -2.58
C GLN A 598 -14.92 0.45 -3.01
N GLY A 599 -14.83 -0.83 -3.37
CA GLY A 599 -15.98 -1.67 -3.74
C GLY A 599 -15.53 -2.99 -4.36
N LYS A 600 -16.47 -3.86 -4.69
CA LYS A 600 -16.12 -5.04 -5.49
C LYS A 600 -15.76 -4.61 -6.91
N VAL A 601 -14.72 -5.20 -7.47
CA VAL A 601 -14.18 -4.78 -8.79
C VAL A 601 -15.25 -4.80 -9.87
N ASP A 602 -16.09 -5.84 -9.93
CA ASP A 602 -17.14 -5.92 -10.95
C ASP A 602 -18.21 -4.83 -10.80
N GLN A 603 -18.54 -4.42 -9.55
CA GLN A 603 -19.43 -3.29 -9.30
C GLN A 603 -18.82 -1.97 -9.78
N LEU A 604 -17.52 -1.78 -9.49
CA LEU A 604 -16.80 -0.59 -9.91
C LEU A 604 -16.72 -0.51 -11.44
N PHE A 605 -16.45 -1.63 -12.12
CA PHE A 605 -16.44 -1.67 -13.60
C PHE A 605 -17.80 -1.38 -14.20
N ALA A 606 -18.90 -1.89 -13.59
CA ALA A 606 -20.25 -1.58 -14.03
C ALA A 606 -20.61 -0.09 -13.85
N ASP A 607 -20.25 0.50 -12.71
CA ASP A 607 -20.46 1.94 -12.46
C ASP A 607 -19.68 2.83 -13.44
N LEU A 608 -18.51 2.38 -13.85
CA LEU A 608 -17.63 3.09 -14.78
C LEU A 608 -17.96 2.82 -16.26
N GLY A 609 -18.90 1.91 -16.54
CA GLY A 609 -19.31 1.54 -17.90
C GLY A 609 -18.22 0.81 -18.69
N ILE A 610 -17.30 0.15 -18.00
CA ILE A 610 -16.22 -0.65 -18.61
C ILE A 610 -16.37 -2.16 -18.36
N ASP A 611 -17.50 -2.59 -17.83
CA ASP A 611 -17.91 -3.99 -17.82
C ASP A 611 -18.39 -4.43 -19.22
N ALA A 612 -18.71 -5.71 -19.39
CA ALA A 612 -19.14 -6.26 -20.68
C ALA A 612 -20.35 -5.53 -21.27
N LYS A 613 -21.32 -5.11 -20.42
CA LYS A 613 -22.52 -4.39 -20.87
C LYS A 613 -22.19 -2.97 -21.30
N GLY A 614 -21.37 -2.26 -20.52
CA GLY A 614 -20.93 -0.89 -20.84
C GLY A 614 -20.13 -0.84 -22.14
N ILE A 615 -19.19 -1.78 -22.32
CA ILE A 615 -18.43 -1.91 -23.56
C ILE A 615 -19.36 -2.20 -24.75
N ALA A 616 -20.30 -3.15 -24.62
CA ALA A 616 -21.26 -3.47 -25.68
C ALA A 616 -22.15 -2.26 -26.03
N HIS A 617 -22.65 -1.54 -25.03
CA HIS A 617 -23.44 -0.33 -25.24
C HIS A 617 -22.64 0.76 -26.00
N THR A 618 -21.39 0.98 -25.62
CA THR A 618 -20.51 1.94 -26.32
C THR A 618 -20.32 1.58 -27.79
N VAL A 619 -20.04 0.29 -28.08
CA VAL A 619 -19.89 -0.17 -29.48
C VAL A 619 -21.18 0.01 -30.27
N ALA A 620 -22.33 -0.40 -29.74
CA ALA A 620 -23.64 -0.25 -30.39
C ALA A 620 -23.94 1.23 -30.71
N ASN A 621 -23.77 2.12 -29.75
CA ASN A 621 -23.97 3.57 -29.93
C ASN A 621 -23.10 4.15 -31.06
N LEU A 622 -21.83 3.74 -31.15
CA LEU A 622 -20.92 4.21 -32.22
C LEU A 622 -21.33 3.70 -33.61
N LEU A 623 -21.95 2.51 -33.67
CA LEU A 623 -22.52 1.93 -34.89
C LEU A 623 -23.86 2.56 -35.26
N GLY A 624 -24.54 3.24 -34.33
CA GLY A 624 -25.83 3.89 -34.54
C GLY A 624 -27.03 2.95 -34.31
N GLU A 625 -26.83 1.93 -33.47
CA GLU A 625 -27.81 0.91 -33.11
C GLU A 625 -28.40 1.14 -31.69
#